data_788ba89394d059d5707c3f2e895bbef4
#
_entry.id   788ba89394d059d5707c3f2e895bbef4
#
_cell.length_a   1.000
_cell.length_b   1.000
_cell.length_c   1.000
_cell.angle_alpha   90.00
_cell.angle_beta   90.00
_cell.angle_gamma   90.00
#
_symmetry.space_group_name_H-M   'P 1'
#
loop_
_entity.id
_entity.type
_entity.pdbx_description
1 polymer ?
#
loop_
_entity_poly.entity_id
_entity_poly.type
_entity_poly.pdbx_seq_one_letter_code
_entity_poly.pdbx_strand_id
1 'polypeptide(L)'
;RQPRNAKKEKTAQRAPLAFVSSTGYEILVGRSNTQNDELTHRTARRTDIWLHVQKVHGSHVIIRAHDTTPDDQTVDVVLSGLPDGAHYEAASLAVYYSQARGGGKTPVDYTMARFVRKPSGALPGMVLYTDYQTCMAESDEALVERLRAR
;
A
#
# COMPACT_ATOMS: atom_id res chain seq x y z
N ARG A 1 32.91 -4.79 14.78
CA ARG A 1 32.61 -3.62 14.07
C ARG A 1 31.58 -3.82 13.00
N GLN A 2 31.64 -4.92 12.35
CA GLN A 2 30.65 -5.32 11.37
C GLN A 2 29.25 -5.53 11.93
N PRO A 3 29.07 -5.97 13.16
CA PRO A 3 27.73 -6.33 13.63
C PRO A 3 26.67 -5.28 13.42
N ARG A 4 27.01 -4.03 13.66
CA ARG A 4 26.03 -2.97 13.54
C ARG A 4 25.65 -2.69 12.09
N ASN A 5 26.62 -2.65 11.23
CA ASN A 5 26.37 -2.43 9.80
C ASN A 5 25.65 -3.60 9.17
N ALA A 6 26.06 -4.81 9.54
CA ALA A 6 25.40 -6.01 9.03
C ALA A 6 23.93 -6.06 9.42
N LYS A 7 23.62 -5.68 10.66
CA LYS A 7 22.24 -5.63 11.12
C LYS A 7 21.43 -4.61 10.35
N LYS A 8 21.98 -3.45 10.10
CA LYS A 8 21.32 -2.39 9.35
C LYS A 8 21.07 -2.82 7.90
N GLU A 9 22.05 -3.42 7.28
CA GLU A 9 21.92 -3.89 5.90
C GLU A 9 20.85 -4.98 5.80
N LYS A 10 20.83 -5.89 6.75
CA LYS A 10 19.86 -6.97 6.79
C LYS A 10 18.44 -6.42 6.90
N THR A 11 18.22 -5.42 7.74
CA THR A 11 16.92 -4.78 7.89
C THR A 11 16.52 -4.06 6.61
N ALA A 12 17.45 -3.35 5.99
CA ALA A 12 17.19 -2.60 4.76
C ALA A 12 16.87 -3.52 3.59
N GLN A 13 17.35 -4.76 3.61
CA GLN A 13 17.14 -5.72 2.53
C GLN A 13 15.86 -6.52 2.66
N ARG A 14 15.15 -6.39 3.78
CA ARG A 14 13.89 -7.12 3.92
C ARG A 14 12.88 -6.60 2.93
N ALA A 15 12.26 -7.52 2.19
CA ALA A 15 11.22 -7.15 1.26
C ALA A 15 9.96 -6.69 1.99
N PRO A 16 9.13 -5.85 1.37
CA PRO A 16 7.81 -5.58 1.92
C PRO A 16 6.98 -6.87 2.00
N LEU A 17 5.94 -6.84 2.81
CA LEU A 17 4.99 -7.95 2.84
C LEU A 17 4.34 -8.06 1.47
N ALA A 18 4.20 -9.28 0.97
CA ALA A 18 3.67 -9.50 -0.37
C ALA A 18 2.42 -10.37 -0.31
N PHE A 19 1.42 -9.95 -1.07
CA PHE A 19 0.13 -10.62 -1.16
C PHE A 19 -0.28 -10.67 -2.63
N VAL A 20 -1.23 -11.53 -2.94
CA VAL A 20 -1.83 -11.60 -4.28
C VAL A 20 -3.33 -11.53 -4.10
N SER A 21 -3.98 -10.59 -4.79
CA SER A 21 -5.43 -10.46 -4.74
C SER A 21 -6.11 -11.71 -5.29
N SER A 22 -7.38 -11.90 -4.98
CA SER A 22 -8.17 -13.03 -5.50
C SER A 22 -8.15 -13.11 -7.01
N THR A 23 -7.85 -12.02 -7.68
CA THR A 23 -7.87 -11.92 -9.13
C THR A 23 -6.48 -11.77 -9.74
N GLY A 24 -5.41 -11.95 -8.94
CA GLY A 24 -4.06 -12.06 -9.44
C GLY A 24 -3.20 -10.81 -9.43
N TYR A 25 -3.63 -9.74 -8.77
CA TYR A 25 -2.82 -8.53 -8.65
C TYR A 25 -1.89 -8.64 -7.45
N GLU A 26 -0.63 -8.30 -7.66
CA GLU A 26 0.34 -8.23 -6.56
C GLU A 26 0.03 -7.03 -5.67
N ILE A 27 0.04 -7.26 -4.37
CA ILE A 27 -0.18 -6.21 -3.38
C ILE A 27 1.01 -6.20 -2.43
N LEU A 28 1.59 -5.03 -2.22
CA LEU A 28 2.75 -4.88 -1.34
C LEU A 28 2.36 -4.01 -0.15
N VAL A 29 2.85 -4.37 1.03
CA VAL A 29 2.56 -3.67 2.29
C VAL A 29 3.86 -3.34 2.99
N GLY A 30 4.07 -2.07 3.31
CA GLY A 30 5.27 -1.61 4.00
C GLY A 30 5.33 -2.09 5.44
N ARG A 31 6.50 -2.51 5.90
CA ARG A 31 6.70 -3.01 7.26
C ARG A 31 7.05 -1.94 8.28
N SER A 32 7.48 -0.77 7.81
CA SER A 32 7.93 0.32 8.67
C SER A 32 7.76 1.64 7.93
N ASN A 33 7.90 2.75 8.65
CA ASN A 33 7.83 4.07 8.02
C ASN A 33 8.90 4.24 6.94
N THR A 34 10.10 3.76 7.18
CA THR A 34 11.18 3.82 6.19
C THR A 34 10.83 2.99 4.95
N GLN A 35 10.30 1.80 5.17
CA GLN A 35 9.90 0.95 4.05
C GLN A 35 8.67 1.52 3.32
N ASN A 36 7.75 2.15 4.04
CA ASN A 36 6.63 2.86 3.41
C ASN A 36 7.13 3.92 2.42
N ASP A 37 8.13 4.70 2.83
CA ASP A 37 8.76 5.69 1.95
C ASP A 37 9.33 5.05 0.70
N GLU A 38 10.11 4.00 0.88
CA GLU A 38 10.77 3.33 -0.23
C GLU A 38 9.74 2.69 -1.17
N LEU A 39 8.75 2.04 -0.60
CA LEU A 39 7.69 1.39 -1.36
C LEU A 39 6.92 2.40 -2.23
N THR A 40 6.51 3.51 -1.63
CA THR A 40 5.66 4.49 -2.29
C THR A 40 6.41 5.34 -3.28
N HIS A 41 7.65 5.76 -2.96
CA HIS A 41 8.35 6.74 -3.76
C HIS A 41 9.41 6.16 -4.69
N ARG A 42 9.80 4.90 -4.50
CA ARG A 42 10.83 4.26 -5.32
C ARG A 42 10.36 2.99 -6.02
N THR A 43 9.64 2.12 -5.31
CA THR A 43 9.20 0.85 -5.87
C THR A 43 7.94 0.99 -6.72
N ALA A 44 6.95 1.74 -6.23
CA ALA A 44 5.69 1.90 -6.94
C ALA A 44 5.88 2.63 -8.25
N ARG A 45 5.18 2.17 -9.28
CA ARG A 45 5.12 2.86 -10.56
C ARG A 45 4.01 3.91 -10.51
N ARG A 46 4.08 4.88 -11.41
CA ARG A 46 3.12 6.00 -11.44
C ARG A 46 1.68 5.53 -11.54
N THR A 47 1.43 4.41 -12.19
CA THR A 47 0.09 3.84 -12.40
C THR A 47 -0.32 2.83 -11.35
N ASP A 48 0.53 2.52 -10.39
CA ASP A 48 0.15 1.65 -9.27
C ASP A 48 -0.84 2.39 -8.36
N ILE A 49 -1.62 1.63 -7.60
CA ILE A 49 -2.60 2.20 -6.67
C ILE A 49 -2.01 2.21 -5.27
N TRP A 50 -2.05 3.36 -4.64
CA TRP A 50 -1.61 3.56 -3.27
C TRP A 50 -2.83 3.65 -2.35
N LEU A 51 -2.75 3.00 -1.18
CA LEU A 51 -3.84 3.01 -0.20
C LEU A 51 -3.28 3.26 1.20
N HIS A 52 -4.07 3.92 2.03
CA HIS A 52 -3.72 4.16 3.43
C HIS A 52 -4.99 4.48 4.23
N VAL A 53 -5.06 4.00 5.47
CA VAL A 53 -6.16 4.35 6.37
C VAL A 53 -6.14 5.84 6.65
N GLN A 54 -7.33 6.43 6.86
CA GLN A 54 -7.42 7.84 7.24
C GLN A 54 -7.08 8.02 8.71
N LYS A 55 -6.35 9.08 9.02
CA LYS A 55 -6.23 9.67 10.37
C LYS A 55 -5.56 8.80 11.44
N VAL A 56 -5.12 7.60 11.13
CA VAL A 56 -4.38 6.78 12.08
C VAL A 56 -3.14 6.24 11.42
N HIS A 57 -2.23 5.74 12.22
CA HIS A 57 -0.97 5.18 11.76
C HIS A 57 -1.22 3.84 11.06
N GLY A 58 -0.54 3.62 9.96
CA GLY A 58 -0.67 2.36 9.23
C GLY A 58 0.33 2.24 8.11
N SER A 59 0.38 1.05 7.54
CA SER A 59 1.24 0.76 6.41
C SER A 59 0.72 1.41 5.14
N HIS A 60 1.65 1.80 4.27
CA HIS A 60 1.32 2.09 2.88
C HIS A 60 1.09 0.77 2.16
N VAL A 61 0.06 0.72 1.34
CA VAL A 61 -0.30 -0.47 0.57
C VAL A 61 -0.28 -0.10 -0.91
N ILE A 62 0.34 -0.95 -1.73
CA ILE A 62 0.44 -0.71 -3.16
C ILE A 62 -0.15 -1.90 -3.91
N ILE A 63 -1.13 -1.63 -4.79
CA ILE A 63 -1.57 -2.61 -5.78
C ILE A 63 -0.74 -2.36 -7.02
N ARG A 64 0.00 -3.37 -7.47
CA ARG A 64 0.82 -3.24 -8.68
C ARG A 64 -0.05 -3.34 -9.91
N ALA A 65 -0.07 -2.28 -10.70
CA ALA A 65 -0.79 -2.30 -11.98
C ALA A 65 -0.04 -3.18 -12.98
N HIS A 66 -0.73 -3.64 -14.01
CA HIS A 66 -0.07 -4.38 -15.08
C HIS A 66 0.79 -3.45 -15.92
N ASP A 67 1.81 -3.99 -16.56
CA ASP A 67 2.77 -3.20 -17.34
C ASP A 67 2.11 -2.42 -18.48
N THR A 68 0.94 -2.87 -18.93
CA THR A 68 0.23 -2.23 -20.02
C THR A 68 -0.64 -1.05 -19.60
N THR A 69 -0.69 -0.72 -18.31
CA THR A 69 -1.51 0.40 -17.84
C THR A 69 -0.88 1.73 -18.28
N PRO A 70 -1.61 2.57 -19.04
CA PRO A 70 -1.07 3.85 -19.48
C PRO A 70 -0.83 4.83 -18.30
N ASP A 71 0.22 5.65 -18.43
CA ASP A 71 0.59 6.61 -17.39
C ASP A 71 -0.46 7.70 -17.15
N ASP A 72 -1.28 7.99 -18.15
CA ASP A 72 -2.25 9.08 -18.09
C ASP A 72 -3.62 8.67 -17.54
N GLN A 73 -3.78 7.41 -17.16
CA GLN A 73 -5.07 6.98 -16.63
C GLN A 73 -5.33 7.56 -15.25
N THR A 74 -6.60 7.87 -15.01
CA THR A 74 -7.05 8.34 -13.70
C THR A 74 -7.28 7.16 -12.75
N VAL A 75 -7.43 7.48 -11.47
CA VAL A 75 -7.73 6.45 -10.46
C VAL A 75 -8.96 5.65 -10.85
N ASP A 76 -10.04 6.34 -11.28
CA ASP A 76 -11.29 5.65 -11.64
C ASP A 76 -11.09 4.69 -12.79
N VAL A 77 -10.37 5.12 -13.80
CA VAL A 77 -10.11 4.28 -14.98
C VAL A 77 -9.28 3.06 -14.60
N VAL A 78 -8.24 3.29 -13.80
CA VAL A 78 -7.39 2.18 -13.35
C VAL A 78 -8.20 1.19 -12.52
N LEU A 79 -9.01 1.69 -11.59
CA LEU A 79 -9.80 0.82 -10.73
C LEU A 79 -10.89 0.08 -11.48
N SER A 80 -11.52 0.73 -12.46
CA SER A 80 -12.53 0.04 -13.28
C SER A 80 -11.91 -1.02 -14.17
N GLY A 81 -10.61 -0.92 -14.44
CA GLY A 81 -9.87 -1.95 -15.15
C GLY A 81 -9.38 -3.08 -14.27
N LEU A 82 -9.49 -2.94 -12.94
CA LEU A 82 -9.13 -4.00 -12.02
C LEU A 82 -10.32 -4.94 -11.84
N PRO A 83 -10.06 -6.25 -11.69
CA PRO A 83 -11.13 -7.18 -11.37
C PRO A 83 -11.84 -6.79 -10.06
N ASP A 84 -13.11 -7.17 -9.97
CA ASP A 84 -13.94 -6.84 -8.81
C ASP A 84 -13.27 -7.20 -7.50
N GLY A 85 -13.28 -6.28 -6.56
CA GLY A 85 -12.84 -6.52 -5.20
C GLY A 85 -11.35 -6.30 -4.93
N ALA A 86 -10.50 -6.14 -5.95
CA ALA A 86 -9.07 -6.01 -5.73
C ALA A 86 -8.74 -4.82 -4.80
N HIS A 87 -9.36 -3.67 -5.03
CA HIS A 87 -9.10 -2.51 -4.18
C HIS A 87 -9.66 -2.70 -2.77
N TYR A 88 -10.78 -3.41 -2.62
CA TYR A 88 -11.33 -3.69 -1.30
C TYR A 88 -10.42 -4.63 -0.51
N GLU A 89 -9.89 -5.65 -1.16
CA GLU A 89 -8.95 -6.57 -0.49
C GLU A 89 -7.71 -5.82 -0.01
N ALA A 90 -7.17 -4.94 -0.86
CA ALA A 90 -6.02 -4.12 -0.49
C ALA A 90 -6.38 -3.16 0.65
N ALA A 91 -7.57 -2.58 0.63
CA ALA A 91 -8.03 -1.71 1.70
C ALA A 91 -8.16 -2.47 3.02
N SER A 92 -8.65 -3.70 2.97
CA SER A 92 -8.73 -4.55 4.16
C SER A 92 -7.34 -4.82 4.74
N LEU A 93 -6.35 -5.05 3.87
CA LEU A 93 -4.96 -5.19 4.31
C LEU A 93 -4.45 -3.90 4.96
N ALA A 94 -4.81 -2.74 4.41
CA ALA A 94 -4.41 -1.46 4.98
C ALA A 94 -4.95 -1.31 6.41
N VAL A 95 -6.21 -1.71 6.65
CA VAL A 95 -6.80 -1.65 7.99
C VAL A 95 -6.10 -2.65 8.91
N TYR A 96 -5.84 -3.86 8.42
CA TYR A 96 -5.20 -4.91 9.23
C TYR A 96 -3.81 -4.48 9.71
N TYR A 97 -3.06 -3.80 8.86
CA TYR A 97 -1.70 -3.33 9.19
C TYR A 97 -1.72 -1.87 9.65
N SER A 98 -2.72 -1.50 10.45
CA SER A 98 -2.84 -0.16 11.00
C SER A 98 -3.31 -0.21 12.44
N GLN A 99 -3.34 0.96 13.07
CA GLN A 99 -3.88 1.12 14.41
C GLN A 99 -5.39 0.90 14.47
N ALA A 100 -6.07 0.85 13.32
CA ALA A 100 -7.50 0.62 13.25
C ALA A 100 -7.88 -0.87 13.22
N ARG A 101 -6.90 -1.76 13.25
CA ARG A 101 -7.17 -3.21 13.22
C ARG A 101 -8.18 -3.59 14.31
N GLY A 102 -9.21 -4.33 13.92
CA GLY A 102 -10.21 -4.82 14.85
C GLY A 102 -11.25 -3.80 15.26
N GLY A 103 -11.19 -2.59 14.73
CA GLY A 103 -12.10 -1.51 15.13
C GLY A 103 -13.35 -1.37 14.27
N GLY A 104 -13.63 -2.32 13.41
CA GLY A 104 -14.78 -2.24 12.53
C GLY A 104 -14.49 -1.51 11.24
N LYS A 105 -15.52 -1.01 10.58
CA LYS A 105 -15.37 -0.33 9.30
C LYS A 105 -14.58 0.95 9.45
N THR A 106 -13.56 1.08 8.63
CA THR A 106 -12.58 2.16 8.69
C THR A 106 -12.43 2.78 7.30
N PRO A 107 -12.40 4.12 7.19
CA PRO A 107 -12.18 4.76 5.90
C PRO A 107 -10.72 4.57 5.45
N VAL A 108 -10.57 4.14 4.21
CA VAL A 108 -9.26 3.95 3.57
C VAL A 108 -9.23 4.80 2.31
N ASP A 109 -8.25 5.68 2.22
CA ASP A 109 -8.06 6.50 1.03
C ASP A 109 -7.22 5.74 0.02
N TYR A 110 -7.53 5.90 -1.26
CA TYR A 110 -6.74 5.31 -2.33
C TYR A 110 -6.66 6.26 -3.51
N THR A 111 -5.50 6.23 -4.16
CA THR A 111 -5.23 7.09 -5.32
C THR A 111 -4.09 6.45 -6.12
N MET A 112 -3.79 6.99 -7.29
CA MET A 112 -2.63 6.53 -8.03
C MET A 112 -1.34 7.00 -7.34
N ALA A 113 -0.30 6.19 -7.39
CA ALA A 113 0.97 6.52 -6.74
C ALA A 113 1.53 7.86 -7.22
N ARG A 114 1.29 8.23 -8.47
CA ARG A 114 1.78 9.51 -9.00
C ARG A 114 1.19 10.73 -8.31
N PHE A 115 0.07 10.56 -7.59
CA PHE A 115 -0.56 11.65 -6.85
C PHE A 115 -0.12 11.70 -5.39
N VAL A 116 0.83 10.87 -5.01
CA VAL A 116 1.36 10.82 -3.65
C VAL A 116 2.76 11.42 -3.67
N ARG A 117 3.01 12.41 -2.81
CA ARG A 117 4.31 13.04 -2.75
C ARG A 117 4.77 13.22 -1.31
N LYS A 118 6.07 13.27 -1.12
CA LYS A 118 6.66 13.52 0.18
C LYS A 118 7.05 15.00 0.27
N PRO A 119 6.44 15.75 1.20
CA PRO A 119 6.83 17.16 1.37
C PRO A 119 8.27 17.26 1.83
N SER A 120 8.93 18.36 1.48
CA SER A 120 10.29 18.62 1.93
C SER A 120 10.32 18.62 3.45
N GLY A 121 11.28 17.88 4.02
CA GLY A 121 11.43 17.81 5.47
C GLY A 121 10.48 16.87 6.18
N ALA A 122 9.62 16.18 5.46
CA ALA A 122 8.68 15.24 6.08
C ALA A 122 9.42 14.02 6.63
N LEU A 123 8.90 13.48 7.74
CA LEU A 123 9.41 12.24 8.31
C LEU A 123 9.05 11.07 7.40
N PRO A 124 9.83 9.98 7.48
CA PRO A 124 9.53 8.80 6.67
C PRO A 124 8.08 8.33 6.86
N GLY A 125 7.43 8.00 5.75
CA GLY A 125 6.05 7.54 5.75
C GLY A 125 5.01 8.65 5.69
N MET A 126 5.40 9.90 5.91
CA MET A 126 4.46 11.03 5.84
C MET A 126 4.36 11.54 4.41
N VAL A 127 3.14 11.70 3.93
CA VAL A 127 2.88 12.09 2.55
C VAL A 127 1.73 13.06 2.46
N LEU A 128 1.68 13.77 1.34
CA LEU A 128 0.49 14.50 0.87
C LEU A 128 0.01 13.82 -0.39
N TYR A 129 -1.29 13.74 -0.57
CA TYR A 129 -1.85 13.09 -1.76
C TYR A 129 -3.12 13.79 -2.20
N THR A 130 -3.41 13.68 -3.49
CA THR A 130 -4.57 14.31 -4.12
C THR A 130 -5.32 13.29 -4.97
N ASP A 131 -6.47 13.70 -5.50
CA ASP A 131 -7.23 12.91 -6.46
C ASP A 131 -7.59 11.53 -5.93
N TYR A 132 -7.81 11.46 -4.62
CA TYR A 132 -8.08 10.20 -3.95
C TYR A 132 -9.57 9.96 -3.82
N GLN A 133 -9.91 8.70 -3.65
CA GLN A 133 -11.24 8.25 -3.27
C GLN A 133 -11.13 7.53 -1.94
N THR A 134 -12.27 7.27 -1.31
CA THR A 134 -12.31 6.63 -0.01
C THR A 134 -13.29 5.47 -0.06
N CYS A 135 -12.88 4.34 0.50
CA CYS A 135 -13.79 3.22 0.71
C CYS A 135 -13.77 2.81 2.17
N MET A 136 -14.84 2.14 2.61
CA MET A 136 -14.92 1.63 3.98
C MET A 136 -14.52 0.16 3.95
N ALA A 137 -13.57 -0.20 4.81
CA ALA A 137 -13.08 -1.58 4.89
C ALA A 137 -12.84 -1.97 6.33
N GLU A 138 -12.77 -3.28 6.57
CA GLU A 138 -12.48 -3.84 7.89
C GLU A 138 -11.28 -4.76 7.79
N SER A 139 -10.54 -4.88 8.89
CA SER A 139 -9.52 -5.91 8.98
C SER A 139 -10.18 -7.29 8.99
N ASP A 140 -9.53 -8.25 8.32
CA ASP A 140 -10.06 -9.61 8.20
C ASP A 140 -8.88 -10.56 8.17
N GLU A 141 -8.63 -11.20 9.30
CA GLU A 141 -7.47 -12.08 9.46
C GLU A 141 -7.50 -13.26 8.48
N ALA A 142 -8.68 -13.82 8.23
CA ALA A 142 -8.80 -14.92 7.28
C ALA A 142 -8.45 -14.47 5.86
N LEU A 143 -8.87 -13.27 5.49
CA LEU A 143 -8.52 -12.69 4.19
C LEU A 143 -7.01 -12.51 4.06
N VAL A 144 -6.39 -11.95 5.10
CA VAL A 144 -4.93 -11.72 5.11
C VAL A 144 -4.19 -13.03 4.86
N GLU A 145 -4.57 -14.10 5.56
CA GLU A 145 -3.93 -15.41 5.39
C GLU A 145 -4.15 -15.96 3.98
N ARG A 146 -5.36 -15.82 3.46
CA ARG A 146 -5.70 -16.34 2.12
C ARG A 146 -4.92 -15.63 1.04
N LEU A 147 -4.69 -14.34 1.17
CA LEU A 147 -4.00 -13.55 0.13
C LEU A 147 -2.49 -13.60 0.23
N ARG A 148 -1.94 -14.11 1.32
CA ARG A 148 -0.49 -14.10 1.52
C ARG A 148 0.21 -14.80 0.36
N ALA A 149 1.21 -14.14 -0.19
CA ALA A 149 1.99 -14.70 -1.30
C ALA A 149 2.84 -15.86 -0.79
N ARG A 150 2.92 -16.92 -1.60
CA ARG A 150 3.61 -18.15 -1.21
C ARG A 150 4.84 -18.40 -2.06
#